data_babe0f25136ba9cc3e31d71cd056bd56
#
_entry.id   babe0f25136ba9cc3e31d71cd056bd56
#
_cell.length_a   1.000
_cell.length_b   1.000
_cell.length_c   1.000
_cell.angle_alpha   90.00
_cell.angle_beta   90.00
_cell.angle_gamma   90.00
#
_symmetry.space_group_name_H-M   'P 1'
#
loop_
_entity.id
_entity.type
_entity.pdbx_description
1 polymer ?
#
loop_
_entity_poly.entity_id
_entity_poly.type
_entity_poly.pdbx_seq_one_letter_code
_entity_poly.pdbx_strand_id
1 'polypeptide(L)'
;MLTKHEPALKDLFNRERNRFLQDPPALQLLLPQRPLILGLAGCSGSGKTTLARELTAQLSATLLPLDFYYRCLSHLPPEERAFQNFDHPDSLEHALLVQHIEELADNCSIERPIYDFTTHTRVPNRTETIAPAPVLIVEGILALHYPPLRALYDFSIYVNAPNEICLNRRIYRDLRERGRTEESVRAQFDATAKPMADLYVIPSAQHATVTVEGTDALDWSVEQVLQRLHQLGLVRPGQHTGSVDQ
;
A
#
# COMPACT_ATOMS: atom_id res chain seq x y z
N MET A 1 -34.92 17.60 -21.71
CA MET A 1 -34.15 18.79 -21.24
C MET A 1 -32.95 18.27 -20.45
N LEU A 2 -31.84 18.05 -21.14
CA LEU A 2 -30.57 17.58 -20.51
C LEU A 2 -29.81 18.79 -20.03
N THR A 3 -29.37 18.72 -18.79
CA THR A 3 -28.86 19.82 -17.95
C THR A 3 -27.53 20.38 -18.45
N LYS A 4 -27.45 21.71 -18.65
CA LYS A 4 -26.29 22.52 -19.07
C LYS A 4 -25.23 22.70 -17.96
N HIS A 5 -25.13 21.83 -16.96
CA HIS A 5 -24.21 22.01 -15.82
C HIS A 5 -22.96 21.12 -15.83
N GLU A 6 -22.87 20.15 -16.74
CA GLU A 6 -21.72 19.24 -16.80
C GLU A 6 -20.39 19.84 -17.28
N PRO A 7 -20.36 20.82 -18.23
CA PRO A 7 -19.07 21.39 -18.66
C PRO A 7 -18.40 22.27 -17.61
N ALA A 8 -19.17 23.02 -16.82
CA ALA A 8 -18.61 23.96 -15.83
C ALA A 8 -17.94 23.24 -14.65
N LEU A 9 -18.43 22.07 -14.25
CA LEU A 9 -17.79 21.26 -13.21
C LEU A 9 -16.50 20.63 -13.70
N LYS A 10 -16.43 20.16 -14.94
CA LYS A 10 -15.20 19.64 -15.54
C LYS A 10 -14.12 20.71 -15.71
N ASP A 11 -14.50 21.93 -16.07
CA ASP A 11 -13.57 23.04 -16.22
C ASP A 11 -13.04 23.56 -14.86
N LEU A 12 -13.89 23.58 -13.83
CA LEU A 12 -13.47 23.91 -12.47
C LEU A 12 -12.51 22.84 -11.94
N PHE A 13 -12.86 21.56 -12.16
CA PHE A 13 -12.04 20.41 -11.78
C PHE A 13 -10.68 20.40 -12.49
N ASN A 14 -10.64 20.72 -13.78
CA ASN A 14 -9.39 20.80 -14.54
C ASN A 14 -8.52 22.00 -14.13
N ARG A 15 -9.10 23.11 -13.72
CA ARG A 15 -8.34 24.28 -13.20
C ARG A 15 -7.73 23.99 -11.83
N GLU A 16 -8.47 23.34 -10.93
CA GLU A 16 -7.93 22.92 -9.64
C GLU A 16 -6.88 21.82 -9.81
N ARG A 17 -7.10 20.85 -10.68
CA ARG A 17 -6.14 19.81 -11.03
C ARG A 17 -4.80 20.36 -11.53
N ASN A 18 -4.83 21.33 -12.46
CA ASN A 18 -3.61 21.93 -12.98
C ASN A 18 -2.86 22.75 -11.91
N ARG A 19 -3.57 23.28 -10.91
CA ARG A 19 -2.98 23.97 -9.78
C ARG A 19 -2.28 23.03 -8.80
N PHE A 20 -2.83 21.81 -8.59
CA PHE A 20 -2.20 20.76 -7.78
C PHE A 20 -0.98 20.10 -8.44
N LEU A 21 -0.98 19.99 -9.77
CA LEU A 21 0.12 19.36 -10.52
C LEU A 21 1.32 20.29 -10.76
N GLN A 22 1.11 21.62 -10.70
CA GLN A 22 2.20 22.60 -10.90
C GLN A 22 2.97 22.90 -9.62
N ASP A 23 2.30 22.86 -8.46
CA ASP A 23 2.91 23.01 -7.13
C ASP A 23 2.08 22.20 -6.13
N PRO A 24 2.42 20.94 -5.87
CA PRO A 24 1.70 20.19 -4.84
C PRO A 24 1.87 20.92 -3.50
N PRO A 25 0.77 21.34 -2.85
CA PRO A 25 0.88 22.03 -1.57
C PRO A 25 1.57 21.08 -0.57
N ALA A 26 2.60 21.57 0.11
CA ALA A 26 3.21 20.83 1.20
C ALA A 26 2.10 20.48 2.22
N LEU A 27 1.84 19.20 2.41
CA LEU A 27 0.82 18.72 3.34
C LEU A 27 1.35 18.84 4.77
N GLN A 28 0.64 19.54 5.64
CA GLN A 28 0.99 19.67 7.05
C GLN A 28 0.11 18.76 7.89
N LEU A 29 0.75 17.89 8.67
CA LEU A 29 0.07 16.98 9.58
C LEU A 29 -0.57 17.73 10.75
N LEU A 30 -1.75 17.26 11.16
CA LEU A 30 -2.50 17.82 12.27
C LEU A 30 -2.29 17.07 13.59
N LEU A 31 -1.68 15.87 13.53
CA LEU A 31 -1.52 15.00 14.68
C LEU A 31 -0.31 15.45 15.52
N PRO A 32 -0.50 15.76 16.79
CA PRO A 32 0.51 16.45 17.59
C PRO A 32 1.60 15.56 18.17
N GLN A 33 1.49 14.24 18.21
CA GLN A 33 2.43 13.41 18.97
C GLN A 33 2.83 12.06 18.36
N ARG A 34 2.16 11.52 17.35
CA ARG A 34 2.52 10.26 16.70
C ARG A 34 2.35 10.32 15.19
N PRO A 35 3.05 9.48 14.43
CA PRO A 35 2.83 9.36 12.98
C PRO A 35 1.36 9.09 12.62
N LEU A 36 0.93 9.64 11.48
CA LEU A 36 -0.31 9.25 10.83
C LEU A 36 -0.12 7.86 10.19
N ILE A 37 -0.90 6.87 10.57
CA ILE A 37 -0.72 5.49 10.12
C ILE A 37 -1.80 5.14 9.10
N LEU A 38 -1.37 4.83 7.86
CA LEU A 38 -2.23 4.45 6.75
C LEU A 38 -2.09 2.95 6.46
N GLY A 39 -3.22 2.23 6.41
CA GLY A 39 -3.26 0.86 5.92
C GLY A 39 -3.67 0.82 4.45
N LEU A 40 -2.93 0.12 3.58
CA LEU A 40 -3.20 0.04 2.15
C LEU A 40 -3.25 -1.41 1.68
N ALA A 41 -4.42 -1.87 1.25
CA ALA A 41 -4.65 -3.23 0.78
C ALA A 41 -5.19 -3.28 -0.65
N GLY A 42 -5.24 -4.48 -1.20
CA GLY A 42 -5.75 -4.80 -2.54
C GLY A 42 -5.11 -6.07 -3.08
N CYS A 43 -5.71 -6.70 -4.07
CA CYS A 43 -5.21 -7.95 -4.65
C CYS A 43 -3.81 -7.79 -5.25
N SER A 44 -3.07 -8.89 -5.36
CA SER A 44 -1.78 -8.90 -6.07
C SER A 44 -1.99 -8.49 -7.53
N GLY A 45 -1.29 -7.42 -7.98
CA GLY A 45 -1.49 -6.84 -9.32
C GLY A 45 -2.56 -5.74 -9.39
N SER A 46 -3.24 -5.37 -8.29
CA SER A 46 -4.24 -4.30 -8.29
C SER A 46 -3.65 -2.89 -8.55
N GLY A 47 -2.36 -2.68 -8.31
CA GLY A 47 -1.71 -1.36 -8.40
C GLY A 47 -1.41 -0.73 -7.03
N LYS A 48 -1.73 -1.42 -5.92
CA LYS A 48 -1.53 -0.93 -4.56
C LYS A 48 -0.10 -0.46 -4.26
N THR A 49 0.92 -1.19 -4.68
CA THR A 49 2.33 -0.83 -4.45
C THR A 49 2.74 0.44 -5.20
N THR A 50 2.21 0.65 -6.41
CA THR A 50 2.42 1.87 -7.19
C THR A 50 1.81 3.07 -6.49
N LEU A 51 0.54 2.93 -6.03
CA LEU A 51 -0.14 3.96 -5.25
C LEU A 51 0.60 4.25 -3.93
N ALA A 52 1.03 3.20 -3.22
CA ALA A 52 1.75 3.36 -1.95
C ALA A 52 3.05 4.16 -2.12
N ARG A 53 3.83 3.87 -3.18
CA ARG A 53 5.08 4.60 -3.48
C ARG A 53 4.82 6.07 -3.78
N GLU A 54 3.79 6.37 -4.56
CA GLU A 54 3.44 7.75 -4.88
C GLU A 54 2.98 8.52 -3.65
N LEU A 55 2.10 7.93 -2.84
CA LEU A 55 1.69 8.52 -1.56
C LEU A 55 2.88 8.70 -0.60
N THR A 56 3.83 7.75 -0.59
CA THR A 56 5.07 7.85 0.21
C THR A 56 5.87 9.09 -0.18
N ALA A 57 6.02 9.35 -1.49
CA ALA A 57 6.74 10.52 -1.97
C ALA A 57 6.01 11.83 -1.60
N GLN A 58 4.70 11.90 -1.82
CA GLN A 58 3.92 13.12 -1.59
C GLN A 58 3.71 13.45 -0.10
N LEU A 59 3.62 12.42 0.76
CA LEU A 59 3.41 12.58 2.20
C LEU A 59 4.73 12.56 3.01
N SER A 60 5.88 12.42 2.36
CA SER A 60 7.18 12.19 3.03
C SER A 60 7.09 11.06 4.05
N ALA A 61 6.46 9.95 3.65
CA ALA A 61 6.12 8.84 4.51
C ALA A 61 7.23 7.78 4.58
N THR A 62 7.22 6.97 5.65
CA THR A 62 7.91 5.67 5.68
C THR A 62 6.98 4.60 5.13
N LEU A 63 7.45 3.81 4.15
CA LEU A 63 6.71 2.69 3.58
C LEU A 63 7.13 1.38 4.27
N LEU A 64 6.14 0.65 4.78
CA LEU A 64 6.32 -0.63 5.45
C LEU A 64 5.54 -1.74 4.71
N PRO A 65 6.15 -2.42 3.72
CA PRO A 65 5.50 -3.52 3.01
C PRO A 65 5.40 -4.77 3.89
N LEU A 66 4.21 -5.40 3.90
CA LEU A 66 3.97 -6.66 4.60
C LEU A 66 4.84 -7.81 4.10
N ASP A 67 5.22 -7.78 2.84
CA ASP A 67 5.95 -8.86 2.19
C ASP A 67 7.32 -9.15 2.84
N PHE A 68 7.90 -8.20 3.59
CA PHE A 68 9.10 -8.45 4.38
C PHE A 68 8.84 -9.23 5.67
N TYR A 69 7.58 -9.36 6.07
CA TYR A 69 7.17 -10.04 7.30
C TYR A 69 6.68 -11.47 7.08
N TYR A 70 6.91 -12.04 5.87
CA TYR A 70 6.72 -13.48 5.70
C TYR A 70 7.56 -14.26 6.71
N ARG A 71 7.00 -15.36 7.21
CA ARG A 71 7.70 -16.23 8.17
C ARG A 71 8.99 -16.76 7.58
N CYS A 72 9.99 -16.94 8.44
CA CYS A 72 11.24 -17.59 8.06
C CYS A 72 10.99 -19.07 7.74
N LEU A 73 11.35 -19.47 6.53
CA LEU A 73 11.21 -20.85 6.06
C LEU A 73 12.56 -21.57 5.97
N SER A 74 13.59 -21.11 6.70
CA SER A 74 14.94 -21.73 6.71
C SER A 74 14.93 -23.17 7.19
N HIS A 75 13.93 -23.58 7.97
CA HIS A 75 13.73 -24.94 8.43
C HIS A 75 13.24 -25.92 7.34
N LEU A 76 12.73 -25.40 6.21
CA LEU A 76 12.30 -26.20 5.07
C LEU A 76 13.41 -26.30 4.03
N PRO A 77 13.52 -27.42 3.29
CA PRO A 77 14.34 -27.53 2.11
C PRO A 77 13.99 -26.45 1.07
N PRO A 78 14.95 -25.90 0.30
CA PRO A 78 14.69 -24.83 -0.67
C PRO A 78 13.58 -25.17 -1.68
N GLU A 79 13.51 -26.40 -2.13
CA GLU A 79 12.52 -26.90 -3.07
C GLU A 79 11.08 -26.87 -2.52
N GLU A 80 10.91 -27.01 -1.20
CA GLU A 80 9.60 -26.99 -0.56
C GLU A 80 9.07 -25.58 -0.28
N ARG A 81 9.97 -24.61 -0.17
CA ARG A 81 9.60 -23.21 0.16
C ARG A 81 8.73 -22.59 -0.91
N ALA A 82 9.04 -22.85 -2.20
CA ALA A 82 8.30 -22.30 -3.32
C ALA A 82 6.84 -22.78 -3.41
N PHE A 83 6.52 -23.92 -2.77
CA PHE A 83 5.16 -24.47 -2.73
C PHE A 83 4.32 -23.97 -1.56
N GLN A 84 4.89 -23.15 -0.67
CA GLN A 84 4.13 -22.57 0.43
C GLN A 84 3.08 -21.57 -0.09
N ASN A 85 1.95 -21.52 0.61
CA ASN A 85 0.88 -20.58 0.27
C ASN A 85 1.15 -19.20 0.91
N PHE A 86 1.84 -18.33 0.18
CA PHE A 86 2.17 -16.97 0.63
C PHE A 86 0.97 -16.03 0.64
N ASP A 87 -0.15 -16.40 0.03
CA ASP A 87 -1.37 -15.60 0.03
C ASP A 87 -2.27 -15.90 1.25
N HIS A 88 -1.94 -16.96 2.05
CA HIS A 88 -2.67 -17.29 3.27
C HIS A 88 -2.22 -16.41 4.45
N PRO A 89 -3.15 -15.98 5.35
CA PRO A 89 -2.80 -15.17 6.52
C PRO A 89 -1.70 -15.75 7.41
N ASP A 90 -1.64 -17.05 7.60
CA ASP A 90 -0.62 -17.68 8.44
C ASP A 90 0.81 -17.59 7.88
N SER A 91 0.95 -17.19 6.60
CA SER A 91 2.27 -16.96 5.99
C SER A 91 3.03 -15.77 6.59
N LEU A 92 2.30 -14.83 7.21
CA LEU A 92 2.87 -13.61 7.78
C LEU A 92 3.07 -13.69 9.29
N GLU A 93 4.15 -13.11 9.77
CA GLU A 93 4.40 -12.87 11.18
C GLU A 93 3.80 -11.51 11.58
N HIS A 94 2.47 -11.43 11.57
CA HIS A 94 1.75 -10.20 11.80
C HIS A 94 1.98 -9.60 13.20
N ALA A 95 2.30 -10.41 14.20
CA ALA A 95 2.62 -9.93 15.55
C ALA A 95 3.89 -9.07 15.56
N LEU A 96 4.95 -9.49 14.84
CA LEU A 96 6.16 -8.70 14.69
C LEU A 96 5.88 -7.39 13.93
N LEU A 97 5.01 -7.44 12.92
CA LEU A 97 4.63 -6.23 12.18
C LEU A 97 3.87 -5.25 13.09
N VAL A 98 2.93 -5.71 13.92
CA VAL A 98 2.23 -4.88 14.91
C VAL A 98 3.22 -4.20 15.85
N GLN A 99 4.14 -4.98 16.44
CA GLN A 99 5.19 -4.45 17.31
C GLN A 99 6.00 -3.36 16.62
N HIS A 100 6.46 -3.58 15.40
CA HIS A 100 7.25 -2.60 14.65
C HIS A 100 6.46 -1.32 14.31
N ILE A 101 5.16 -1.44 14.02
CA ILE A 101 4.31 -0.26 13.81
C ILE A 101 4.16 0.55 15.10
N GLU A 102 3.98 -0.11 16.24
CA GLU A 102 3.89 0.54 17.56
C GLU A 102 5.21 1.24 17.91
N GLU A 103 6.36 0.60 17.69
CA GLU A 103 7.69 1.21 17.92
C GLU A 103 7.91 2.45 17.01
N LEU A 104 7.53 2.38 15.72
CA LEU A 104 7.60 3.53 14.82
C LEU A 104 6.63 4.64 15.24
N ALA A 105 5.45 4.28 15.75
CA ALA A 105 4.48 5.24 16.29
C ALA A 105 5.01 5.96 17.53
N ASP A 106 5.87 5.31 18.32
CA ASP A 106 6.56 5.87 19.48
C ASP A 106 7.88 6.58 19.10
N ASN A 107 8.07 6.89 17.81
CA ASN A 107 9.28 7.52 17.26
C ASN A 107 10.58 6.70 17.46
N CYS A 108 10.47 5.39 17.63
CA CYS A 108 11.61 4.47 17.69
C CYS A 108 11.89 3.88 16.31
N SER A 109 13.17 3.77 15.94
CA SER A 109 13.58 3.02 14.74
C SER A 109 13.45 1.53 15.00
N ILE A 110 13.13 0.77 13.93
CA ILE A 110 12.98 -0.68 13.98
C ILE A 110 14.03 -1.39 13.12
N GLU A 111 14.26 -2.66 13.41
CA GLU A 111 15.11 -3.56 12.61
C GLU A 111 14.23 -4.52 11.80
N ARG A 112 13.78 -4.05 10.61
CA ARG A 112 12.92 -4.82 9.72
C ARG A 112 13.65 -6.03 9.15
N PRO A 113 13.06 -7.24 9.14
CA PRO A 113 13.65 -8.39 8.45
C PRO A 113 13.90 -8.09 6.97
N ILE A 114 14.96 -8.68 6.41
CA ILE A 114 15.17 -8.73 4.97
C ILE A 114 14.64 -10.07 4.47
N TYR A 115 13.71 -10.02 3.50
CA TYR A 115 13.16 -11.20 2.87
C TYR A 115 13.70 -11.37 1.45
N ASP A 116 14.21 -12.56 1.14
CA ASP A 116 14.69 -12.91 -0.19
C ASP A 116 13.60 -13.67 -0.95
N PHE A 117 13.01 -13.01 -1.94
CA PHE A 117 11.94 -13.55 -2.77
C PHE A 117 12.42 -14.65 -3.74
N THR A 118 13.73 -14.79 -3.95
CA THR A 118 14.30 -15.85 -4.82
C THR A 118 14.46 -17.16 -4.06
N THR A 119 14.79 -17.08 -2.78
CA THR A 119 14.95 -18.26 -1.91
C THR A 119 13.74 -18.52 -1.01
N HIS A 120 12.71 -17.66 -1.12
CA HIS A 120 11.46 -17.74 -0.35
C HIS A 120 11.67 -17.84 1.16
N THR A 121 12.62 -17.08 1.72
CA THR A 121 12.84 -17.02 3.16
C THR A 121 13.53 -15.72 3.57
N ARG A 122 13.60 -15.46 4.88
CA ARG A 122 14.36 -14.32 5.43
C ARG A 122 15.85 -14.57 5.29
N VAL A 123 16.60 -13.49 5.04
CA VAL A 123 18.06 -13.52 5.07
C VAL A 123 18.52 -13.64 6.51
N PRO A 124 19.26 -14.71 6.89
CA PRO A 124 19.65 -14.93 8.27
C PRO A 124 20.54 -13.80 8.81
N ASN A 125 20.25 -13.37 10.05
CA ASN A 125 21.04 -12.36 10.77
C ASN A 125 21.24 -11.02 10.03
N ARG A 126 20.27 -10.66 9.16
CA ARG A 126 20.28 -9.39 8.45
C ARG A 126 18.94 -8.70 8.59
N THR A 127 19.02 -7.43 8.96
CA THR A 127 17.89 -6.52 9.08
C THR A 127 18.17 -5.23 8.31
N GLU A 128 17.16 -4.42 8.16
CA GLU A 128 17.27 -3.06 7.65
C GLU A 128 16.67 -2.12 8.69
N THR A 129 17.45 -1.12 9.09
CA THR A 129 16.98 -0.09 10.04
C THR A 129 15.99 0.82 9.32
N ILE A 130 14.76 0.89 9.82
CA ILE A 130 13.70 1.78 9.32
C ILE A 130 13.47 2.87 10.37
N ALA A 131 13.64 4.11 9.96
CA ALA A 131 13.38 5.27 10.81
C ALA A 131 11.90 5.69 10.78
N PRO A 132 11.37 6.24 11.88
CA PRO A 132 10.05 6.84 11.90
C PRO A 132 9.97 8.05 10.97
N ALA A 133 8.75 8.32 10.49
CA ALA A 133 8.41 9.51 9.70
C ALA A 133 7.04 10.03 10.14
N PRO A 134 6.69 11.28 9.78
CA PRO A 134 5.38 11.85 10.14
C PRO A 134 4.18 11.04 9.62
N VAL A 135 4.37 10.26 8.56
CA VAL A 135 3.39 9.32 8.01
C VAL A 135 4.01 7.95 7.87
N LEU A 136 3.28 6.92 8.25
CA LEU A 136 3.62 5.52 8.04
C LEU A 136 2.60 4.88 7.11
N ILE A 137 3.04 4.26 6.02
CA ILE A 137 2.17 3.53 5.08
C ILE A 137 2.47 2.04 5.20
N VAL A 138 1.51 1.28 5.67
CA VAL A 138 1.57 -0.18 5.80
C VAL A 138 0.86 -0.80 4.60
N GLU A 139 1.61 -1.45 3.69
CA GLU A 139 1.10 -1.92 2.40
C GLU A 139 1.19 -3.43 2.26
N GLY A 140 0.13 -4.07 1.75
CA GLY A 140 0.15 -5.47 1.38
C GLY A 140 -1.23 -6.06 1.17
N ILE A 141 -1.29 -7.26 0.57
CA ILE A 141 -2.56 -7.91 0.25
C ILE A 141 -3.45 -8.13 1.49
N LEU A 142 -2.85 -8.41 2.64
CA LEU A 142 -3.52 -8.68 3.91
C LEU A 142 -3.50 -7.50 4.89
N ALA A 143 -3.12 -6.29 4.46
CA ALA A 143 -2.98 -5.14 5.36
C ALA A 143 -4.29 -4.83 6.11
N LEU A 144 -5.45 -4.99 5.49
CA LEU A 144 -6.75 -4.76 6.12
C LEU A 144 -7.40 -6.05 6.66
N HIS A 145 -6.73 -7.21 6.59
CA HIS A 145 -7.27 -8.47 7.08
C HIS A 145 -7.19 -8.58 8.61
N TYR A 146 -6.04 -8.25 9.21
CA TYR A 146 -5.78 -8.49 10.64
C TYR A 146 -6.40 -7.42 11.54
N PRO A 147 -7.30 -7.80 12.50
CA PRO A 147 -7.88 -6.83 13.42
C PRO A 147 -6.84 -6.03 14.22
N PRO A 148 -5.72 -6.60 14.72
CA PRO A 148 -4.71 -5.82 15.42
C PRO A 148 -4.07 -4.73 14.55
N LEU A 149 -3.82 -4.99 13.26
CA LEU A 149 -3.29 -3.98 12.35
C LEU A 149 -4.32 -2.88 12.09
N ARG A 150 -5.59 -3.25 11.85
CA ARG A 150 -6.65 -2.26 11.63
C ARG A 150 -6.84 -1.30 12.79
N ALA A 151 -6.63 -1.78 14.02
CA ALA A 151 -6.75 -0.96 15.22
C ALA A 151 -5.68 0.15 15.32
N LEU A 152 -4.56 -0.01 14.59
CA LEU A 152 -3.47 0.98 14.55
C LEU A 152 -3.66 2.03 13.45
N TYR A 153 -4.51 1.78 12.44
CA TYR A 153 -4.66 2.67 11.29
C TYR A 153 -5.58 3.85 11.61
N ASP A 154 -5.12 5.04 11.29
CA ASP A 154 -5.93 6.26 11.28
C ASP A 154 -6.76 6.36 10.00
N PHE A 155 -6.27 5.73 8.92
CA PHE A 155 -6.90 5.75 7.61
C PHE A 155 -6.61 4.47 6.84
N SER A 156 -7.59 3.97 6.10
CA SER A 156 -7.47 2.70 5.38
C SER A 156 -7.87 2.86 3.92
N ILE A 157 -7.04 2.31 3.03
CA ILE A 157 -7.20 2.40 1.58
C ILE A 157 -7.32 0.99 1.01
N TYR A 158 -8.30 0.77 0.14
CA TYR A 158 -8.40 -0.45 -0.64
C TYR A 158 -8.28 -0.13 -2.13
N VAL A 159 -7.38 -0.84 -2.83
CA VAL A 159 -7.21 -0.71 -4.28
C VAL A 159 -7.95 -1.86 -4.94
N ASN A 160 -9.09 -1.53 -5.56
CA ASN A 160 -9.92 -2.47 -6.30
C ASN A 160 -9.40 -2.62 -7.74
N ALA A 161 -9.39 -3.84 -8.27
CA ALA A 161 -9.15 -4.09 -9.69
C ALA A 161 -9.73 -5.45 -10.11
N PRO A 162 -10.22 -5.59 -11.35
CA PRO A 162 -10.70 -6.87 -11.87
C PRO A 162 -9.61 -7.96 -11.83
N ASN A 163 -10.01 -9.19 -11.52
CA ASN A 163 -9.08 -10.33 -11.42
C ASN A 163 -8.25 -10.54 -12.68
N GLU A 164 -8.82 -10.34 -13.85
CA GLU A 164 -8.12 -10.45 -15.14
C GLU A 164 -6.97 -9.42 -15.26
N ILE A 165 -7.23 -8.18 -14.86
CA ILE A 165 -6.21 -7.12 -14.85
C ILE A 165 -5.12 -7.45 -13.84
N CYS A 166 -5.50 -7.92 -12.64
CA CYS A 166 -4.57 -8.35 -11.61
C CYS A 166 -3.66 -9.49 -12.10
N LEU A 167 -4.22 -10.51 -12.74
CA LEU A 167 -3.48 -11.63 -13.30
C LEU A 167 -2.50 -11.18 -14.40
N ASN A 168 -2.95 -10.38 -15.36
CA ASN A 168 -2.11 -9.91 -16.46
C ASN A 168 -0.92 -9.07 -15.94
N ARG A 169 -1.15 -8.17 -14.97
CA ARG A 169 -0.08 -7.40 -14.32
C ARG A 169 0.87 -8.28 -13.52
N ARG A 170 0.36 -9.30 -12.84
CA ARG A 170 1.18 -10.29 -12.10
C ARG A 170 2.07 -11.07 -13.05
N ILE A 171 1.53 -11.57 -14.17
CA ILE A 171 2.32 -12.27 -15.21
C ILE A 171 3.44 -11.37 -15.68
N TYR A 172 3.14 -10.14 -16.10
CA TYR A 172 4.12 -9.19 -16.60
C TYR A 172 5.27 -8.94 -15.60
N ARG A 173 4.93 -8.73 -14.31
CA ARG A 173 5.91 -8.53 -13.24
C ARG A 173 6.76 -9.79 -13.00
N ASP A 174 6.09 -10.94 -12.81
CA ASP A 174 6.76 -12.16 -12.36
C ASP A 174 7.67 -12.76 -13.44
N LEU A 175 7.37 -12.55 -14.73
CA LEU A 175 8.26 -12.88 -15.85
C LEU A 175 9.55 -12.04 -15.84
N ARG A 176 9.48 -10.77 -15.48
CA ARG A 176 10.60 -9.82 -15.53
C ARG A 176 11.46 -9.82 -14.28
N GLU A 177 10.81 -9.90 -13.12
CA GLU A 177 11.45 -9.63 -11.83
C GLU A 177 11.72 -10.89 -11.01
N ARG A 178 11.02 -12.01 -11.31
CA ARG A 178 11.05 -13.23 -10.50
C ARG A 178 11.46 -14.49 -11.28
N GLY A 179 11.82 -14.34 -12.55
CA GLY A 179 12.29 -15.45 -13.39
C GLY A 179 11.29 -16.59 -13.58
N ARG A 180 9.97 -16.30 -13.48
CA ARG A 180 8.90 -17.29 -13.59
C ARG A 180 8.43 -17.45 -15.03
N THR A 181 7.74 -18.56 -15.33
CA THR A 181 7.01 -18.73 -16.60
C THR A 181 5.55 -18.32 -16.44
N GLU A 182 4.90 -17.97 -17.56
CA GLU A 182 3.47 -17.59 -17.54
C GLU A 182 2.60 -18.73 -17.01
N GLU A 183 2.87 -19.99 -17.43
CA GLU A 183 2.13 -21.16 -16.98
C GLU A 183 2.22 -21.32 -15.46
N SER A 184 3.42 -21.11 -14.88
CA SER A 184 3.62 -21.23 -13.44
C SER A 184 2.89 -20.12 -12.66
N VAL A 185 2.81 -18.91 -13.22
CA VAL A 185 2.09 -17.79 -12.61
C VAL A 185 0.59 -18.03 -12.64
N ARG A 186 0.05 -18.49 -13.79
CA ARG A 186 -1.37 -18.83 -13.93
C ARG A 186 -1.77 -19.97 -13.00
N ALA A 187 -1.00 -21.05 -12.98
CA ALA A 187 -1.25 -22.19 -12.11
C ALA A 187 -1.30 -21.79 -10.62
N GLN A 188 -0.36 -20.96 -10.16
CA GLN A 188 -0.37 -20.45 -8.79
C GLN A 188 -1.53 -19.48 -8.54
N PHE A 189 -1.87 -18.64 -9.51
CA PHE A 189 -2.99 -17.71 -9.37
C PHE A 189 -4.29 -18.48 -9.13
N ASP A 190 -4.57 -19.53 -9.90
CA ASP A 190 -5.77 -20.32 -9.77
C ASP A 190 -5.75 -21.20 -8.52
N ALA A 191 -4.59 -21.76 -8.15
CA ALA A 191 -4.47 -22.67 -7.03
C ALA A 191 -4.51 -21.98 -5.65
N THR A 192 -3.90 -20.79 -5.53
CA THR A 192 -3.74 -20.10 -4.23
C THR A 192 -4.15 -18.65 -4.27
N ALA A 193 -3.60 -17.83 -5.16
CA ALA A 193 -3.75 -16.38 -5.06
C ALA A 193 -5.22 -15.92 -5.18
N LYS A 194 -5.97 -16.45 -6.16
CA LYS A 194 -7.37 -16.10 -6.33
C LYS A 194 -8.24 -16.65 -5.18
N PRO A 195 -8.19 -17.93 -4.78
CA PRO A 195 -8.95 -18.42 -3.64
C PRO A 195 -8.66 -17.66 -2.34
N MET A 196 -7.40 -17.33 -2.05
CA MET A 196 -7.04 -16.58 -0.85
C MET A 196 -7.50 -15.11 -0.95
N ALA A 197 -7.45 -14.51 -2.14
CA ALA A 197 -8.01 -13.18 -2.35
C ALA A 197 -9.52 -13.14 -2.10
N ASP A 198 -10.26 -14.13 -2.61
CA ASP A 198 -11.71 -14.23 -2.40
C ASP A 198 -12.08 -14.43 -0.91
N LEU A 199 -11.24 -15.14 -0.15
CA LEU A 199 -11.48 -15.44 1.27
C LEU A 199 -11.02 -14.31 2.21
N TYR A 200 -9.91 -13.64 1.95
CA TYR A 200 -9.25 -12.76 2.92
C TYR A 200 -9.05 -11.32 2.44
N VAL A 201 -8.72 -11.12 1.15
CA VAL A 201 -8.34 -9.80 0.64
C VAL A 201 -9.58 -8.99 0.25
N ILE A 202 -10.43 -9.55 -0.62
CA ILE A 202 -11.63 -8.87 -1.11
C ILE A 202 -12.60 -8.52 0.03
N PRO A 203 -12.91 -9.44 0.99
CA PRO A 203 -13.78 -9.08 2.10
C PRO A 203 -13.19 -8.01 3.01
N SER A 204 -11.87 -7.84 3.06
CA SER A 204 -11.23 -6.81 3.89
C SER A 204 -11.50 -5.39 3.38
N ALA A 205 -11.96 -5.21 2.14
CA ALA A 205 -12.34 -3.92 1.56
C ALA A 205 -13.42 -3.20 2.39
N GLN A 206 -14.29 -3.94 3.10
CA GLN A 206 -15.31 -3.36 4.01
C GLN A 206 -14.70 -2.51 5.13
N HIS A 207 -13.41 -2.67 5.43
CA HIS A 207 -12.69 -1.92 6.45
C HIS A 207 -11.96 -0.70 5.91
N ALA A 208 -12.06 -0.42 4.59
CA ALA A 208 -11.42 0.73 3.98
C ALA A 208 -12.20 2.01 4.23
N THR A 209 -11.48 3.10 4.54
CA THR A 209 -12.03 4.46 4.62
C THR A 209 -12.29 5.01 3.21
N VAL A 210 -11.49 4.58 2.23
CA VAL A 210 -11.65 4.88 0.81
C VAL A 210 -11.27 3.69 -0.04
N THR A 211 -12.05 3.45 -1.11
CA THR A 211 -11.70 2.50 -2.16
C THR A 211 -11.41 3.28 -3.43
N VAL A 212 -10.28 2.96 -4.08
CA VAL A 212 -9.87 3.53 -5.36
C VAL A 212 -9.75 2.43 -6.41
N GLU A 213 -9.99 2.78 -7.69
CA GLU A 213 -9.88 1.83 -8.78
C GLU A 213 -8.45 1.77 -9.31
N GLY A 214 -7.82 0.61 -9.20
CA GLY A 214 -6.46 0.39 -9.67
C GLY A 214 -6.31 0.38 -11.20
N THR A 215 -7.42 0.55 -11.93
CA THR A 215 -7.47 0.75 -13.39
C THR A 215 -7.48 2.22 -13.78
N ASP A 216 -7.73 3.10 -12.83
CA ASP A 216 -7.71 4.55 -13.06
C ASP A 216 -6.27 5.07 -13.24
N ALA A 217 -6.15 6.29 -13.72
CA ALA A 217 -4.87 6.99 -13.74
C ALA A 217 -4.33 7.13 -12.31
N LEU A 218 -3.03 6.91 -12.12
CA LEU A 218 -2.39 6.97 -10.80
C LEU A 218 -2.65 8.30 -10.10
N ASP A 219 -2.47 9.40 -10.81
CA ASP A 219 -2.67 10.75 -10.26
C ASP A 219 -4.09 10.95 -9.73
N TRP A 220 -5.08 10.37 -10.41
CA TRP A 220 -6.46 10.43 -9.98
C TRP A 220 -6.70 9.64 -8.68
N SER A 221 -6.14 8.44 -8.57
CA SER A 221 -6.22 7.63 -7.36
C SER A 221 -5.53 8.29 -6.17
N VAL A 222 -4.38 8.92 -6.40
CA VAL A 222 -3.65 9.71 -5.39
C VAL A 222 -4.50 10.89 -4.93
N GLU A 223 -5.07 11.65 -5.87
CA GLU A 223 -5.91 12.80 -5.55
C GLU A 223 -7.12 12.42 -4.70
N GLN A 224 -7.82 11.33 -5.05
CA GLN A 224 -8.94 10.83 -4.24
C GLN A 224 -8.53 10.52 -2.79
N VAL A 225 -7.38 9.88 -2.60
CA VAL A 225 -6.86 9.57 -1.25
C VAL A 225 -6.54 10.84 -0.49
N LEU A 226 -5.80 11.79 -1.10
CA LEU A 226 -5.40 13.04 -0.46
C LEU A 226 -6.61 13.92 -0.12
N GLN A 227 -7.59 14.02 -1.01
CA GLN A 227 -8.84 14.73 -0.76
C GLN A 227 -9.59 14.12 0.44
N ARG A 228 -9.62 12.80 0.53
CA ARG A 228 -10.31 12.13 1.63
C ARG A 228 -9.58 12.34 2.96
N LEU A 229 -8.25 12.29 2.98
CA LEU A 229 -7.43 12.63 4.15
C LEU A 229 -7.68 14.08 4.60
N HIS A 230 -7.76 15.01 3.65
CA HIS A 230 -8.06 16.41 3.93
C HIS A 230 -9.48 16.61 4.50
N GLN A 231 -10.49 15.96 3.90
CA GLN A 231 -11.88 16.03 4.38
C GLN A 231 -12.04 15.54 5.83
N LEU A 232 -11.22 14.55 6.22
CA LEU A 232 -11.20 14.03 7.59
C LEU A 232 -10.31 14.84 8.55
N GLY A 233 -9.67 15.89 8.05
CA GLY A 233 -8.78 16.73 8.85
C GLY A 233 -7.48 16.06 9.27
N LEU A 234 -7.07 14.96 8.62
CA LEU A 234 -5.84 14.23 8.92
C LEU A 234 -4.60 14.90 8.32
N VAL A 235 -4.77 15.67 7.27
CA VAL A 235 -3.73 16.49 6.63
C VAL A 235 -4.31 17.87 6.30
N ARG A 236 -3.45 18.90 6.24
CA ARG A 236 -3.81 20.23 5.72
C ARG A 236 -3.07 20.50 4.41
N PRO A 237 -3.67 21.27 3.48
CA PRO A 237 -2.91 21.84 2.38
C PRO A 237 -1.80 22.73 2.96
N GLY A 238 -0.57 22.52 2.53
CA GLY A 238 0.54 23.38 2.94
C GLY A 238 0.29 24.81 2.50
N GLN A 239 0.45 25.79 3.40
CA GLN A 239 0.62 27.17 2.99
C GLN A 239 2.00 27.25 2.34
N HIS A 240 2.08 27.73 1.10
CA HIS A 240 3.35 28.12 0.49
C HIS A 240 4.02 29.13 1.44
N THR A 241 5.10 28.72 2.11
CA THR A 241 6.02 29.70 2.66
C THR A 241 6.61 30.40 1.46
N GLY A 242 6.14 31.61 1.26
CA GLY A 242 6.57 32.46 0.17
C GLY A 242 8.11 32.56 0.14
N SER A 243 8.60 32.67 -1.08
CA SER A 243 9.95 33.11 -1.39
C SER A 243 10.47 34.13 -0.36
N VAL A 244 11.52 33.74 0.34
CA VAL A 244 12.38 34.74 0.97
C VAL A 244 13.24 35.26 -0.18
N ASP A 245 12.86 36.42 -0.70
CA ASP A 245 13.78 37.31 -1.40
C ASP A 245 14.94 37.65 -0.45
N GLN A 246 16.13 37.29 -0.81
CA GLN A 246 17.34 38.13 -0.85
C GLN A 246 18.51 37.36 -1.47
#